data_a1ec57003ee8f42527ce2b94f9cd2be3
#
_entry.id   a1ec57003ee8f42527ce2b94f9cd2be3
#
_cell.length_a   1.000
_cell.length_b   1.000
_cell.length_c   1.000
_cell.angle_alpha   90.00
_cell.angle_beta   90.00
_cell.angle_gamma   90.00
#
_symmetry.space_group_name_H-M   'P 1'
#
loop_
_entity.id
_entity.type
_entity.pdbx_description
1 polymer ?
#
loop_
_entity_poly.entity_id
_entity_poly.type
_entity_poly.pdbx_seq_one_letter_code
_entity_poly.pdbx_strand_id
1 'polypeptide(L)'
;MSSSQKISQFNVLTSLLDTAQIVVVSGGQNYTIPFSTFKDVLGVSGTLESTGDVAGTPILNVPVAGEYEIRNLEDGAGIISSVSASNGVSVKLNVAQNATGLPLTSGLANTQPIISSLVAGAGVDITQGTDALTISATGEVGVIIIKEAADFPNQDGTNIYLDTGKLYLIASSFTHAKPFICADGAAFTALNQLGVVVTYSGAGSQFTGVDVNFKIFEVGLDAPSAQFFDFKDLAVANTNIFWCANVLGVTCAKFGTLNSLASFVITDTSVTGDCTAGLTVEGTSWRVWRMQNCGFITTSTSFIGIDLGTATASAVAFGPLVTVGQGGVGAIGISGMANSGNIIAGNTARITETNYLGNVIPLSGLDNSDVRWEFTDNSIIPDSISDGLIHVSGSSTETVISSVGVGVKMTNTWLQDDISRFSFDASGRLTYTGERELRLPIDISVTLLTAAGGDKQIEVSIAINGTSIAATTMQATVSSSKAGSISSIWQHDFAPGDYVEVFIGNLTDTTNIIGQQAVLRIN
;
A
#
# COMPACT_ATOMS: atom_id res chain seq x y z
N MET A 1 8.21 -20.45 -19.61
CA MET A 1 8.12 -19.04 -20.06
C MET A 1 6.76 -18.88 -20.72
N SER A 2 5.77 -18.33 -20.03
CA SER A 2 4.45 -18.07 -20.60
C SER A 2 4.46 -16.66 -21.19
N SER A 3 4.18 -16.55 -22.47
CA SER A 3 4.05 -15.28 -23.16
C SER A 3 2.80 -14.56 -22.65
N SER A 4 2.98 -13.41 -22.01
CA SER A 4 1.89 -12.50 -21.71
C SER A 4 1.30 -11.97 -23.01
N GLN A 5 0.11 -12.39 -23.38
CA GLN A 5 -0.64 -11.75 -24.48
C GLN A 5 -1.13 -10.38 -24.01
N LYS A 6 -0.76 -9.35 -24.77
CA LYS A 6 -1.24 -7.99 -24.52
C LYS A 6 -2.75 -7.90 -24.88
N ILE A 7 -3.49 -7.13 -24.06
CA ILE A 7 -4.92 -6.85 -24.24
C ILE A 7 -5.29 -6.27 -25.64
N SER A 8 -4.30 -5.79 -26.40
CA SER A 8 -4.47 -5.24 -27.75
C SER A 8 -4.85 -6.26 -28.85
N GLN A 9 -5.05 -7.53 -28.50
CA GLN A 9 -5.43 -8.60 -29.47
C GLN A 9 -6.87 -9.11 -29.29
N PHE A 10 -7.68 -8.50 -28.45
CA PHE A 10 -9.09 -8.84 -28.42
C PHE A 10 -9.81 -8.26 -29.64
N ASN A 11 -10.37 -9.11 -30.47
CA ASN A 11 -11.34 -8.70 -31.47
C ASN A 11 -12.48 -7.93 -30.78
N VAL A 12 -12.87 -6.79 -31.34
CA VAL A 12 -13.98 -6.00 -30.81
C VAL A 12 -15.22 -6.90 -30.75
N LEU A 13 -15.61 -7.24 -29.53
CA LEU A 13 -16.87 -7.96 -29.30
C LEU A 13 -18.01 -6.98 -29.55
N THR A 14 -18.82 -7.26 -30.54
CA THR A 14 -19.93 -6.39 -30.97
C THR A 14 -21.11 -6.36 -29.98
N SER A 15 -21.16 -7.27 -29.02
CA SER A 15 -22.08 -7.22 -27.88
C SER A 15 -21.59 -8.12 -26.75
N LEU A 16 -21.61 -7.62 -25.52
CA LEU A 16 -21.45 -8.40 -24.31
C LEU A 16 -22.80 -8.42 -23.59
N LEU A 17 -23.34 -9.62 -23.37
CA LEU A 17 -24.51 -9.81 -22.53
C LEU A 17 -24.15 -9.47 -21.07
N ASP A 18 -25.11 -8.97 -20.29
CA ASP A 18 -24.91 -8.68 -18.85
C ASP A 18 -24.45 -9.90 -18.04
N THR A 19 -24.66 -11.09 -18.55
CA THR A 19 -24.18 -12.36 -18.01
C THR A 19 -22.75 -12.70 -18.42
N ALA A 20 -22.14 -11.93 -19.32
CA ALA A 20 -20.74 -12.14 -19.71
C ALA A 20 -19.82 -11.90 -18.52
N GLN A 21 -18.74 -12.67 -18.45
CA GLN A 21 -17.76 -12.54 -17.39
C GLN A 21 -16.47 -11.94 -17.94
N ILE A 22 -15.95 -10.93 -17.25
CA ILE A 22 -14.65 -10.34 -17.54
C ILE A 22 -13.64 -10.94 -16.59
N VAL A 23 -12.55 -11.45 -17.14
CA VAL A 23 -11.42 -11.97 -16.35
C VAL A 23 -10.44 -10.82 -16.10
N VAL A 24 -10.27 -10.47 -14.83
CA VAL A 24 -9.30 -9.48 -14.38
C VAL A 24 -8.16 -10.22 -13.69
N VAL A 25 -6.93 -9.94 -14.09
CA VAL A 25 -5.73 -10.50 -13.46
C VAL A 25 -5.16 -9.47 -12.50
N SER A 26 -5.13 -9.80 -11.21
CA SER A 26 -4.53 -8.95 -10.19
C SER A 26 -3.70 -9.82 -9.24
N GLY A 27 -2.45 -9.42 -8.98
CA GLY A 27 -1.55 -10.17 -8.10
C GLY A 27 -1.27 -11.61 -8.54
N GLY A 28 -1.26 -11.88 -9.86
CA GLY A 28 -1.06 -13.24 -10.40
C GLY A 28 -2.26 -14.18 -10.26
N GLN A 29 -3.39 -13.69 -9.74
CA GLN A 29 -4.64 -14.43 -9.60
C GLN A 29 -5.66 -13.94 -10.64
N ASN A 30 -6.45 -14.87 -11.18
CA ASN A 30 -7.55 -14.55 -12.10
C ASN A 30 -8.84 -14.35 -11.30
N TYR A 31 -9.46 -13.21 -11.47
CA TYR A 31 -10.78 -12.87 -10.91
C TYR A 31 -11.78 -12.76 -12.04
N THR A 32 -12.95 -13.33 -11.84
CA THR A 32 -14.05 -13.24 -12.79
C THR A 32 -15.07 -12.24 -12.25
N ILE A 33 -15.35 -11.19 -13.01
CA ILE A 33 -16.30 -10.15 -12.64
C ILE A 33 -17.45 -10.18 -13.67
N PRO A 34 -18.72 -10.24 -13.25
CA PRO A 34 -19.85 -10.09 -14.17
C PRO A 34 -19.78 -8.75 -14.90
N PHE A 35 -20.12 -8.73 -16.18
CA PHE A 35 -20.09 -7.49 -16.98
C PHE A 35 -21.03 -6.41 -16.43
N SER A 36 -22.15 -6.81 -15.83
CA SER A 36 -23.05 -5.92 -15.09
C SER A 36 -22.34 -5.17 -13.97
N THR A 37 -21.55 -5.88 -13.14
CA THR A 37 -20.78 -5.28 -12.06
C THR A 37 -19.68 -4.35 -12.58
N PHE A 38 -19.06 -4.69 -13.71
CA PHE A 38 -18.04 -3.86 -14.35
C PHE A 38 -18.65 -2.54 -14.88
N LYS A 39 -19.86 -2.57 -15.46
CA LYS A 39 -20.61 -1.37 -15.86
C LYS A 39 -20.90 -0.46 -14.67
N ASP A 40 -21.33 -1.03 -13.55
CA ASP A 40 -21.65 -0.27 -12.33
C ASP A 40 -20.42 0.45 -11.78
N VAL A 41 -19.24 -0.19 -11.81
CA VAL A 41 -17.97 0.42 -11.39
C VAL A 41 -17.54 1.57 -12.30
N LEU A 42 -17.84 1.48 -13.60
CA LEU A 42 -17.53 2.54 -14.57
C LEU A 42 -18.58 3.66 -14.59
N GLY A 43 -19.67 3.54 -13.81
CA GLY A 43 -20.73 4.52 -13.78
C GLY A 43 -21.52 4.59 -15.10
N VAL A 44 -21.43 3.56 -15.94
CA VAL A 44 -22.16 3.47 -17.20
C VAL A 44 -23.56 2.91 -16.92
N SER A 45 -24.47 3.77 -16.51
CA SER A 45 -25.89 3.44 -16.43
C SER A 45 -26.53 3.60 -17.80
N GLY A 46 -26.58 2.53 -18.56
CA GLY A 46 -27.28 2.47 -19.83
C GLY A 46 -26.94 1.20 -20.59
N THR A 47 -27.91 0.52 -21.11
CA THR A 47 -27.74 -0.57 -22.06
C THR A 47 -27.10 -0.03 -23.33
N LEU A 48 -25.85 -0.40 -23.60
CA LEU A 48 -25.32 -0.38 -24.97
C LEU A 48 -25.95 -1.57 -25.71
N GLU A 49 -27.23 -1.49 -25.96
CA GLU A 49 -27.90 -2.45 -26.83
C GLU A 49 -27.79 -1.97 -28.26
N SER A 50 -27.05 -2.68 -29.06
CA SER A 50 -27.32 -2.78 -30.48
C SER A 50 -28.45 -3.78 -30.64
N THR A 51 -29.68 -3.37 -30.38
CA THR A 51 -30.85 -4.13 -30.80
C THR A 51 -31.03 -3.84 -32.29
N GLY A 52 -30.53 -4.77 -33.10
CA GLY A 52 -30.88 -4.78 -34.52
C GLY A 52 -32.32 -5.18 -34.68
N ASP A 53 -33.26 -4.23 -34.60
CA ASP A 53 -34.63 -4.34 -35.13
C ASP A 53 -35.48 -3.13 -34.79
N VAL A 54 -34.95 -1.92 -34.86
CA VAL A 54 -35.80 -0.72 -34.85
C VAL A 54 -35.32 0.17 -35.95
N ALA A 55 -36.26 0.83 -36.63
CA ALA A 55 -36.06 1.66 -37.80
C ALA A 55 -35.20 2.93 -37.51
N GLY A 56 -33.98 2.71 -37.07
CA GLY A 56 -32.97 3.72 -36.84
C GLY A 56 -31.66 3.37 -37.54
N THR A 57 -30.85 4.33 -37.92
CA THR A 57 -29.58 4.13 -38.59
C THR A 57 -28.46 3.95 -37.54
N PRO A 58 -27.70 2.83 -37.51
CA PRO A 58 -26.65 2.57 -36.52
C PRO A 58 -25.60 3.68 -36.39
N ILE A 59 -25.26 4.09 -35.18
CA ILE A 59 -24.32 5.20 -34.89
C ILE A 59 -22.85 4.82 -35.14
N LEU A 60 -22.52 3.54 -35.07
CA LEU A 60 -21.14 3.09 -35.30
C LEU A 60 -21.09 2.04 -36.41
N ASN A 61 -20.40 2.32 -37.50
CA ASN A 61 -20.12 1.36 -38.55
C ASN A 61 -18.61 1.01 -38.56
N VAL A 62 -18.29 -0.16 -39.08
CA VAL A 62 -16.91 -0.65 -39.24
C VAL A 62 -16.11 0.36 -40.09
N PRO A 63 -14.93 0.79 -39.67
CA PRO A 63 -14.15 1.78 -40.40
C PRO A 63 -13.73 1.23 -41.77
N VAL A 64 -14.07 1.93 -42.80
CA VAL A 64 -13.49 1.77 -44.13
C VAL A 64 -12.55 2.95 -44.34
N ALA A 65 -11.24 2.67 -44.41
CA ALA A 65 -10.19 3.66 -44.68
C ALA A 65 -9.93 4.73 -43.61
N GLY A 66 -10.10 4.41 -42.29
CA GLY A 66 -9.60 5.25 -41.19
C GLY A 66 -10.54 6.38 -40.75
N GLU A 67 -11.75 6.46 -41.25
CA GLU A 67 -12.76 7.39 -40.77
C GLU A 67 -13.87 6.68 -40.00
N TYR A 68 -14.24 7.22 -38.82
CA TYR A 68 -15.36 6.72 -38.02
C TYR A 68 -16.64 7.36 -38.45
N GLU A 69 -17.58 6.61 -39.02
CA GLU A 69 -18.96 7.07 -39.23
C GLU A 69 -19.82 6.81 -37.99
N ILE A 70 -20.38 7.84 -37.42
CA ILE A 70 -21.38 7.75 -36.36
C ILE A 70 -22.75 7.49 -37.01
N ARG A 71 -23.29 6.29 -36.77
CA ARG A 71 -24.63 5.91 -37.26
C ARG A 71 -25.45 5.34 -36.11
N ASN A 72 -26.38 5.98 -35.66
CA ASN A 72 -27.71 5.72 -35.05
C ASN A 72 -28.06 6.86 -34.13
N LEU A 73 -28.77 7.78 -34.68
CA LEU A 73 -29.59 8.69 -33.91
C LEU A 73 -31.01 8.20 -34.09
N GLU A 74 -31.61 7.65 -33.05
CA GLU A 74 -33.06 7.38 -33.08
C GLU A 74 -33.80 8.70 -33.22
N ASP A 75 -34.78 8.73 -34.11
CA ASP A 75 -35.75 9.81 -34.20
C ASP A 75 -36.63 9.77 -32.94
N GLY A 76 -36.07 10.28 -31.83
CA GLY A 76 -36.83 10.57 -30.59
C GLY A 76 -37.50 11.94 -30.73
N ALA A 77 -38.39 12.25 -29.80
CA ALA A 77 -39.03 13.54 -29.74
C ALA A 77 -37.98 14.68 -29.75
N GLY A 78 -37.76 15.33 -30.87
CA GLY A 78 -36.85 16.45 -31.02
C GLY A 78 -35.60 16.23 -31.88
N ILE A 79 -35.33 15.02 -32.39
CA ILE A 79 -34.17 14.77 -33.26
C ILE A 79 -34.61 14.06 -34.53
N ILE A 80 -34.26 14.62 -35.68
CA ILE A 80 -34.44 14.01 -37.00
C ILE A 80 -33.04 13.84 -37.61
N SER A 81 -32.64 12.62 -37.89
CA SER A 81 -31.41 12.34 -38.60
C SER A 81 -31.65 12.02 -40.06
N SER A 82 -30.88 12.59 -40.97
CA SER A 82 -30.91 12.23 -42.37
C SER A 82 -29.49 12.13 -42.94
N VAL A 83 -29.26 11.07 -43.72
CA VAL A 83 -27.99 10.90 -44.46
C VAL A 83 -28.16 11.52 -45.82
N SER A 84 -27.31 12.47 -46.21
CA SER A 84 -27.28 13.03 -47.55
C SER A 84 -26.49 12.13 -48.51
N ALA A 85 -26.83 12.15 -49.80
CA ALA A 85 -26.17 11.36 -50.83
C ALA A 85 -24.67 11.68 -51.05
N SER A 86 -24.11 12.61 -50.28
CA SER A 86 -22.71 13.03 -50.32
C SER A 86 -21.93 12.68 -49.02
N ASN A 87 -22.33 11.65 -48.32
CA ASN A 87 -21.65 11.15 -47.10
C ASN A 87 -21.56 12.12 -45.91
N GLY A 88 -22.41 13.11 -45.84
CA GLY A 88 -22.55 13.98 -44.68
C GLY A 88 -23.70 13.54 -43.79
N VAL A 89 -23.44 13.33 -42.51
CA VAL A 89 -24.50 13.15 -41.49
C VAL A 89 -25.02 14.53 -41.12
N SER A 90 -26.28 14.85 -41.47
CA SER A 90 -26.93 16.04 -40.94
C SER A 90 -27.86 15.66 -39.78
N VAL A 91 -27.54 16.15 -38.61
CA VAL A 91 -28.41 16.03 -37.43
C VAL A 91 -29.34 17.22 -37.42
N LYS A 92 -30.65 16.99 -37.55
CA LYS A 92 -31.67 18.04 -37.41
C LYS A 92 -32.27 17.93 -36.00
N LEU A 93 -32.09 18.97 -35.20
CA LEU A 93 -32.84 19.13 -33.97
C LEU A 93 -34.25 19.63 -34.31
N ASN A 94 -35.26 18.82 -34.03
CA ASN A 94 -36.64 19.25 -34.18
C ASN A 94 -37.07 19.93 -32.88
N VAL A 95 -36.90 21.23 -32.79
CA VAL A 95 -37.25 21.99 -31.59
C VAL A 95 -38.71 22.43 -31.71
N ALA A 96 -39.53 22.00 -30.74
CA ALA A 96 -40.91 22.46 -30.65
C ALA A 96 -40.96 24.00 -30.56
N GLN A 97 -41.85 24.62 -31.32
CA GLN A 97 -41.92 26.07 -31.49
C GLN A 97 -42.23 26.89 -30.23
N ASN A 98 -42.32 26.28 -29.06
CA ASN A 98 -42.68 26.94 -27.80
C ASN A 98 -41.59 26.88 -26.73
N ALA A 99 -40.35 26.53 -27.06
CA ALA A 99 -39.27 26.46 -26.07
C ALA A 99 -38.68 27.85 -25.83
N THR A 100 -38.64 28.28 -24.59
CA THR A 100 -37.85 29.42 -24.14
C THR A 100 -36.38 29.06 -24.18
N GLY A 101 -35.66 29.39 -25.23
CA GLY A 101 -34.24 29.13 -25.39
C GLY A 101 -33.56 30.22 -26.20
N LEU A 102 -32.23 30.24 -26.22
CA LEU A 102 -31.44 31.18 -27.01
C LEU A 102 -31.58 30.88 -28.52
N PRO A 103 -31.98 31.85 -29.36
CA PRO A 103 -32.07 31.65 -30.81
C PRO A 103 -30.66 31.46 -31.40
N LEU A 104 -30.44 30.39 -32.14
CA LEU A 104 -29.17 30.10 -32.78
C LEU A 104 -28.89 30.88 -34.06
N THR A 105 -29.89 31.40 -34.71
CA THR A 105 -29.74 32.42 -35.76
C THR A 105 -31.05 33.17 -35.98
N SER A 106 -30.98 34.47 -36.15
CA SER A 106 -32.00 35.26 -36.80
C SER A 106 -31.44 35.75 -38.13
N GLY A 107 -31.74 35.05 -39.24
CA GLY A 107 -31.54 35.65 -40.54
C GLY A 107 -30.55 35.01 -41.50
N LEU A 108 -30.75 33.75 -41.87
CA LEU A 108 -30.32 33.24 -43.16
C LEU A 108 -31.55 32.81 -43.94
N ALA A 109 -31.98 33.67 -44.86
CA ALA A 109 -32.92 33.34 -45.92
C ALA A 109 -32.23 32.33 -46.84
N ASN A 110 -32.92 31.24 -47.08
CA ASN A 110 -32.77 30.23 -48.11
C ASN A 110 -32.07 28.90 -47.64
N THR A 111 -32.95 27.91 -47.46
CA THR A 111 -32.73 26.46 -47.64
C THR A 111 -31.88 25.70 -46.61
N GLN A 112 -31.51 26.28 -45.48
CA GLN A 112 -30.93 25.51 -44.36
C GLN A 112 -31.98 25.36 -43.24
N PRO A 113 -32.06 24.21 -42.57
CA PRO A 113 -32.94 24.06 -41.42
C PRO A 113 -32.47 24.99 -40.31
N ILE A 114 -33.33 25.91 -39.93
CA ILE A 114 -33.07 26.85 -38.84
C ILE A 114 -33.28 26.10 -37.54
N ILE A 115 -32.22 25.90 -36.77
CA ILE A 115 -32.37 25.52 -35.36
C ILE A 115 -32.90 26.76 -34.64
N SER A 116 -34.20 26.79 -34.34
CA SER A 116 -34.85 27.98 -33.81
C SER A 116 -34.53 28.26 -32.34
N SER A 117 -34.14 27.29 -31.59
CA SER A 117 -33.63 27.47 -30.22
C SER A 117 -32.93 26.22 -29.70
N LEU A 118 -31.89 26.40 -28.92
CA LEU A 118 -31.29 25.38 -28.09
C LEU A 118 -31.70 25.65 -26.63
N VAL A 119 -32.35 24.68 -26.00
CA VAL A 119 -32.76 24.81 -24.60
C VAL A 119 -31.76 24.02 -23.77
N ALA A 120 -31.14 24.69 -22.80
CA ALA A 120 -30.30 24.03 -21.83
C ALA A 120 -31.14 23.05 -20.98
N GLY A 121 -30.76 21.77 -20.98
CA GLY A 121 -31.31 20.82 -20.02
C GLY A 121 -30.73 21.06 -18.63
N ALA A 122 -31.27 20.39 -17.62
CA ALA A 122 -30.72 20.48 -16.27
C ALA A 122 -29.22 20.06 -16.28
N GLY A 123 -28.36 20.93 -15.74
CA GLY A 123 -26.92 20.71 -15.73
C GLY A 123 -26.14 21.13 -16.96
N VAL A 124 -26.79 21.85 -17.91
CA VAL A 124 -26.12 22.39 -19.08
C VAL A 124 -26.41 23.88 -19.18
N ASP A 125 -25.36 24.67 -19.32
CA ASP A 125 -25.45 26.08 -19.65
C ASP A 125 -25.06 26.32 -21.12
N ILE A 126 -25.84 27.11 -21.82
CA ILE A 126 -25.60 27.43 -23.22
C ILE A 126 -25.45 28.92 -23.34
N THR A 127 -24.25 29.38 -23.62
CA THR A 127 -23.96 30.80 -23.79
C THR A 127 -23.60 31.10 -25.25
N GLN A 128 -24.27 32.08 -25.84
CA GLN A 128 -23.98 32.56 -27.19
C GLN A 128 -22.99 33.73 -27.10
N GLY A 129 -21.80 33.54 -27.64
CA GLY A 129 -20.86 34.62 -27.94
C GLY A 129 -21.12 35.23 -29.33
N THR A 130 -20.32 36.22 -29.72
CA THR A 130 -20.49 36.93 -31.01
C THR A 130 -20.29 36.00 -32.22
N ASP A 131 -19.38 35.02 -32.09
CA ASP A 131 -19.02 34.09 -33.18
C ASP A 131 -18.96 32.61 -32.74
N ALA A 132 -19.41 32.30 -31.55
CA ALA A 132 -19.34 30.94 -30.99
C ALA A 132 -20.51 30.65 -30.04
N LEU A 133 -20.97 29.42 -30.06
CA LEU A 133 -21.86 28.86 -29.05
C LEU A 133 -21.03 28.05 -28.05
N THR A 134 -21.03 28.47 -26.81
CA THR A 134 -20.39 27.73 -25.74
C THR A 134 -21.44 26.90 -25.03
N ILE A 135 -21.24 25.59 -25.00
CA ILE A 135 -22.05 24.64 -24.21
C ILE A 135 -21.19 24.21 -23.04
N SER A 136 -21.60 24.58 -21.85
CA SER A 136 -20.91 24.19 -20.59
C SER A 136 -21.84 23.39 -19.71
N ALA A 137 -21.28 22.40 -19.01
CA ALA A 137 -22.04 21.70 -18.00
C ALA A 137 -22.15 22.59 -16.76
N THR A 138 -23.39 22.94 -16.35
CA THR A 138 -23.67 23.70 -15.11
C THR A 138 -24.17 22.80 -13.99
N GLY A 139 -24.49 21.56 -14.30
CA GLY A 139 -24.81 20.56 -13.29
C GLY A 139 -23.53 20.05 -12.62
N GLU A 140 -23.66 19.47 -11.45
CA GLU A 140 -22.63 18.90 -10.58
C GLU A 140 -21.80 17.76 -11.22
N VAL A 141 -21.45 17.87 -12.50
CA VAL A 141 -20.41 17.04 -13.07
C VAL A 141 -19.12 17.53 -12.42
N GLY A 142 -18.67 16.76 -11.45
CA GLY A 142 -17.57 17.13 -10.59
C GLY A 142 -16.20 17.28 -11.25
N VAL A 143 -16.15 17.47 -12.59
CA VAL A 143 -14.88 17.56 -13.34
C VAL A 143 -14.67 18.98 -13.86
N ILE A 144 -13.54 19.58 -13.50
CA ILE A 144 -13.09 20.89 -13.98
C ILE A 144 -11.79 20.68 -14.74
N ILE A 145 -11.75 21.08 -16.00
CA ILE A 145 -10.55 20.95 -16.86
C ILE A 145 -9.69 22.19 -16.71
N ILE A 146 -8.42 22.01 -16.36
CA ILE A 146 -7.44 23.06 -16.10
C ILE A 146 -6.30 22.97 -17.13
N LYS A 147 -6.02 24.04 -17.83
CA LYS A 147 -4.89 24.18 -18.75
C LYS A 147 -3.83 25.12 -18.21
N GLU A 148 -4.24 26.09 -17.40
CA GLU A 148 -3.37 27.07 -16.77
C GLU A 148 -3.93 27.48 -15.40
N ALA A 149 -3.12 28.18 -14.60
CA ALA A 149 -3.52 28.58 -13.25
C ALA A 149 -4.75 29.52 -13.23
N ALA A 150 -5.01 30.27 -14.31
CA ALA A 150 -6.17 31.14 -14.42
C ALA A 150 -7.51 30.40 -14.61
N ASP A 151 -7.46 29.13 -15.03
CA ASP A 151 -8.67 28.33 -15.27
C ASP A 151 -9.35 27.85 -13.98
N PHE A 152 -8.70 27.97 -12.82
CA PHE A 152 -9.34 27.62 -11.57
C PHE A 152 -10.48 28.59 -11.26
N PRO A 153 -11.73 28.10 -11.13
CA PRO A 153 -12.91 28.98 -11.03
C PRO A 153 -12.95 29.77 -9.72
N ASN A 154 -12.34 29.25 -8.67
CA ASN A 154 -12.38 29.82 -7.34
C ASN A 154 -10.96 30.17 -6.87
N GLN A 155 -10.56 31.43 -7.02
CA GLN A 155 -9.26 31.92 -6.59
C GLN A 155 -9.33 33.40 -6.21
N ASP A 156 -8.43 33.79 -5.30
CA ASP A 156 -8.24 35.19 -4.89
C ASP A 156 -6.80 35.67 -5.18
N GLY A 157 -6.39 36.78 -4.57
CA GLY A 157 -5.04 37.29 -4.70
C GLY A 157 -3.93 36.38 -4.10
N THR A 158 -4.30 35.47 -3.19
CA THR A 158 -3.38 34.71 -2.36
C THR A 158 -3.50 33.19 -2.54
N ASN A 159 -4.70 32.68 -2.83
CA ASN A 159 -5.00 31.25 -2.84
C ASN A 159 -5.78 30.81 -4.08
N ILE A 160 -5.70 29.53 -4.39
CA ILE A 160 -6.60 28.81 -5.29
C ILE A 160 -7.42 27.84 -4.43
N TYR A 161 -8.74 27.92 -4.47
CA TYR A 161 -9.62 27.08 -3.67
C TYR A 161 -10.15 25.94 -4.53
N LEU A 162 -9.94 24.70 -4.07
CA LEU A 162 -10.52 23.52 -4.68
C LEU A 162 -11.88 23.24 -4.03
N ASP A 163 -12.94 23.23 -4.82
CA ASP A 163 -14.31 23.11 -4.31
C ASP A 163 -14.63 21.67 -3.86
N THR A 164 -15.55 21.55 -2.92
CA THR A 164 -16.00 20.28 -2.34
C THR A 164 -16.50 19.32 -3.44
N GLY A 165 -16.00 18.08 -3.39
CA GLY A 165 -16.42 16.99 -4.27
C GLY A 165 -16.06 17.16 -5.75
N LYS A 166 -15.22 18.14 -6.13
CA LYS A 166 -14.81 18.35 -7.52
C LYS A 166 -13.53 17.61 -7.89
N LEU A 167 -13.48 17.13 -9.12
CA LEU A 167 -12.29 16.58 -9.76
C LEU A 167 -11.64 17.63 -10.66
N TYR A 168 -10.42 18.02 -10.35
CA TYR A 168 -9.63 18.94 -11.18
C TYR A 168 -8.74 18.13 -12.12
N LEU A 169 -9.06 18.19 -13.41
CA LEU A 169 -8.36 17.46 -14.46
C LEU A 169 -7.36 18.38 -15.17
N ILE A 170 -6.09 18.18 -14.91
CA ILE A 170 -5.02 19.01 -15.46
C ILE A 170 -4.68 18.55 -16.86
N ALA A 171 -4.92 19.42 -17.84
CA ALA A 171 -4.73 19.13 -19.25
C ALA A 171 -3.36 19.58 -19.79
N SER A 172 -2.67 20.48 -19.11
CA SER A 172 -1.35 21.00 -19.52
C SER A 172 -0.52 21.35 -18.30
N SER A 173 0.80 21.33 -18.45
CA SER A 173 1.72 21.82 -17.42
C SER A 173 1.59 23.33 -17.25
N PHE A 174 1.66 23.80 -16.01
CA PHE A 174 1.67 25.23 -15.70
C PHE A 174 2.43 25.51 -14.40
N THR A 175 2.78 26.78 -14.21
CA THR A 175 3.39 27.29 -12.98
C THR A 175 2.43 28.23 -12.27
N HIS A 176 2.38 28.12 -10.93
CA HIS A 176 1.57 29.00 -10.09
C HIS A 176 2.35 29.37 -8.81
N ALA A 177 1.95 30.48 -8.18
CA ALA A 177 2.55 30.96 -6.94
C ALA A 177 1.59 30.90 -5.74
N LYS A 178 0.32 30.63 -5.98
CA LYS A 178 -0.72 30.56 -4.95
C LYS A 178 -0.89 29.12 -4.50
N PRO A 179 -0.94 28.82 -3.19
CA PRO A 179 -1.24 27.47 -2.70
C PRO A 179 -2.66 27.05 -3.07
N PHE A 180 -2.87 25.75 -3.23
CA PHE A 180 -4.18 25.15 -3.33
C PHE A 180 -4.75 24.90 -1.93
N ILE A 181 -5.91 25.48 -1.66
CA ILE A 181 -6.70 25.23 -0.44
C ILE A 181 -7.72 24.15 -0.79
N CYS A 182 -7.52 22.95 -0.25
CA CYS A 182 -8.32 21.79 -0.58
C CYS A 182 -9.61 21.74 0.25
N ALA A 183 -10.74 21.47 -0.40
CA ALA A 183 -12.00 21.21 0.25
C ALA A 183 -12.31 19.70 0.32
N ASP A 184 -13.27 19.32 1.16
CA ASP A 184 -13.63 17.93 1.38
C ASP A 184 -14.08 17.22 0.11
N GLY A 185 -13.53 16.04 -0.14
CA GLY A 185 -13.82 15.24 -1.32
C GLY A 185 -13.24 15.77 -2.63
N ALA A 186 -12.47 16.87 -2.61
CA ALA A 186 -11.77 17.34 -3.81
C ALA A 186 -10.72 16.33 -4.27
N ALA A 187 -10.54 16.25 -5.58
CA ALA A 187 -9.55 15.39 -6.20
C ALA A 187 -8.79 16.13 -7.31
N PHE A 188 -7.51 15.79 -7.49
CA PHE A 188 -6.60 16.44 -8.43
C PHE A 188 -5.88 15.37 -9.26
N THR A 189 -5.94 15.45 -10.58
CA THR A 189 -5.34 14.49 -11.51
C THR A 189 -4.93 15.13 -12.81
N ALA A 190 -4.14 14.44 -13.63
CA ALA A 190 -3.79 14.90 -14.97
C ALA A 190 -4.29 13.96 -16.06
N LEU A 191 -4.54 14.52 -17.26
CA LEU A 191 -4.91 13.77 -18.44
C LEU A 191 -3.81 12.85 -18.95
N ASN A 192 -2.54 13.22 -18.70
CA ASN A 192 -1.35 12.47 -19.10
C ASN A 192 -0.32 12.54 -18.00
N GLN A 193 -0.24 11.51 -17.20
CA GLN A 193 0.65 11.39 -16.06
C GLN A 193 2.12 11.74 -16.35
N LEU A 194 2.63 11.29 -17.48
CA LEU A 194 4.07 11.43 -17.82
C LEU A 194 4.43 12.77 -18.46
N GLY A 195 3.43 13.58 -18.84
CA GLY A 195 3.64 14.82 -19.60
C GLY A 195 3.17 16.08 -18.91
N VAL A 196 2.49 15.97 -17.77
CA VAL A 196 1.92 17.13 -17.08
C VAL A 196 2.58 17.33 -15.74
N VAL A 197 3.20 18.49 -15.56
CA VAL A 197 3.82 18.91 -14.30
C VAL A 197 3.22 20.24 -13.85
N VAL A 198 2.76 20.28 -12.59
CA VAL A 198 2.27 21.48 -11.94
C VAL A 198 3.35 22.02 -11.02
N THR A 199 3.96 23.13 -11.40
CA THR A 199 5.06 23.75 -10.67
C THR A 199 4.55 24.82 -9.71
N TYR A 200 4.91 24.70 -8.45
CA TYR A 200 4.63 25.69 -7.41
C TYR A 200 5.87 26.54 -7.13
N SER A 201 5.76 27.83 -7.40
CA SER A 201 6.84 28.82 -7.17
C SER A 201 6.64 29.64 -5.89
N GLY A 202 5.59 29.38 -5.14
CA GLY A 202 5.29 30.07 -3.89
C GLY A 202 6.09 29.51 -2.70
N ALA A 203 5.84 30.06 -1.53
CA ALA A 203 6.36 29.56 -0.25
C ALA A 203 5.32 28.75 0.50
N GLY A 204 5.77 27.87 1.41
CA GLY A 204 4.89 27.03 2.23
C GLY A 204 4.52 25.73 1.55
N SER A 205 3.23 25.43 1.47
CA SER A 205 2.73 24.16 0.92
C SER A 205 1.99 24.37 -0.38
N GLN A 206 2.24 23.51 -1.38
CA GLN A 206 1.49 23.56 -2.62
C GLN A 206 0.02 23.21 -2.41
N PHE A 207 -0.26 22.16 -1.63
CA PHE A 207 -1.63 21.75 -1.25
C PHE A 207 -1.79 21.81 0.26
N THR A 208 -2.85 22.45 0.73
CA THR A 208 -3.19 22.50 2.15
C THR A 208 -4.66 22.14 2.37
N GLY A 209 -4.95 21.48 3.49
CA GLY A 209 -6.31 21.11 3.85
C GLY A 209 -6.47 20.89 5.35
N VAL A 210 -7.61 21.31 5.87
CA VAL A 210 -8.01 21.14 7.27
C VAL A 210 -9.36 20.45 7.30
N ASP A 211 -9.45 19.33 8.04
CA ASP A 211 -10.67 18.53 8.20
C ASP A 211 -11.29 18.07 6.87
N VAL A 212 -10.44 17.65 5.91
CA VAL A 212 -10.87 17.30 4.56
C VAL A 212 -10.33 15.94 4.12
N ASN A 213 -11.12 15.25 3.31
CA ASN A 213 -10.67 14.14 2.49
C ASN A 213 -10.10 14.69 1.18
N PHE A 214 -8.88 14.34 0.83
CA PHE A 214 -8.26 14.81 -0.39
C PHE A 214 -7.58 13.67 -1.16
N LYS A 215 -7.70 13.72 -2.47
CA LYS A 215 -7.09 12.74 -3.38
C LYS A 215 -6.27 13.45 -4.44
N ILE A 216 -5.05 12.96 -4.65
CA ILE A 216 -4.20 13.39 -5.75
C ILE A 216 -3.61 12.16 -6.44
N PHE A 217 -3.69 12.12 -7.76
CA PHE A 217 -3.23 10.98 -8.53
C PHE A 217 -2.84 11.37 -9.96
N GLU A 218 -1.94 10.58 -10.54
CA GLU A 218 -1.55 10.66 -11.95
C GLU A 218 -1.08 12.05 -12.41
N VAL A 219 -0.25 12.73 -11.62
CA VAL A 219 0.24 14.08 -11.92
C VAL A 219 1.69 14.25 -11.52
N GLY A 220 2.44 15.04 -12.30
CA GLY A 220 3.76 15.53 -11.91
C GLY A 220 3.64 16.78 -11.02
N LEU A 221 4.41 16.83 -9.94
CA LEU A 221 4.49 17.97 -9.04
C LEU A 221 5.95 18.47 -8.93
N ASP A 222 6.09 19.79 -8.92
CA ASP A 222 7.37 20.46 -8.73
C ASP A 222 7.19 21.64 -7.78
N ALA A 223 7.93 21.65 -6.66
CA ALA A 223 7.89 22.71 -5.66
C ALA A 223 9.28 22.91 -5.02
N PRO A 224 10.27 23.38 -5.77
CA PRO A 224 11.69 23.33 -5.41
C PRO A 224 12.04 24.05 -4.11
N SER A 225 11.26 25.03 -3.70
CA SER A 225 11.48 25.78 -2.45
C SER A 225 10.37 25.57 -1.41
N ALA A 226 9.47 24.61 -1.62
CA ALA A 226 8.26 24.41 -0.83
C ALA A 226 8.02 22.93 -0.55
N GLN A 227 6.98 22.64 0.21
CA GLN A 227 6.48 21.26 0.36
C GLN A 227 5.26 21.01 -0.53
N PHE A 228 5.00 19.74 -0.88
CA PHE A 228 3.82 19.42 -1.67
C PHE A 228 2.55 19.46 -0.82
N PHE A 229 2.56 18.87 0.37
CA PHE A 229 1.34 18.63 1.14
C PHE A 229 1.44 19.13 2.58
N ASP A 230 0.32 19.70 3.08
CA ASP A 230 0.10 20.00 4.49
C ASP A 230 -1.38 19.76 4.83
N PHE A 231 -1.68 18.58 5.38
CA PHE A 231 -3.04 18.20 5.74
C PHE A 231 -3.16 17.89 7.21
N LYS A 232 -4.23 18.38 7.84
CA LYS A 232 -4.50 18.17 9.27
C LYS A 232 -5.97 17.99 9.55
N ASP A 233 -6.27 17.19 10.58
CA ASP A 233 -7.60 17.06 11.16
C ASP A 233 -7.60 17.71 12.54
N LEU A 234 -8.28 18.83 12.69
CA LEU A 234 -8.45 19.57 13.94
C LEU A 234 -9.76 19.21 14.66
N ALA A 235 -10.69 18.57 13.96
CA ALA A 235 -11.99 18.20 14.51
C ALA A 235 -11.92 17.02 15.50
N VAL A 236 -10.71 16.39 15.64
CA VAL A 236 -10.48 15.23 16.53
C VAL A 236 -11.34 14.01 16.15
N ALA A 237 -12.07 14.08 15.07
CA ALA A 237 -12.95 13.00 14.61
C ALA A 237 -12.18 11.85 13.98
N ASN A 238 -10.94 12.07 13.55
CA ASN A 238 -10.08 11.10 12.83
C ASN A 238 -10.86 10.37 11.74
N THR A 239 -11.55 11.11 10.88
CA THR A 239 -12.35 10.56 9.77
C THR A 239 -11.75 10.86 8.41
N ASN A 240 -10.85 11.83 8.32
CA ASN A 240 -10.33 12.31 7.05
C ASN A 240 -9.19 11.44 6.53
N ILE A 241 -9.14 11.30 5.21
CA ILE A 241 -8.18 10.44 4.52
C ILE A 241 -7.42 11.25 3.48
N PHE A 242 -6.09 11.16 3.51
CA PHE A 242 -5.23 11.61 2.43
C PHE A 242 -4.85 10.44 1.53
N TRP A 243 -5.10 10.57 0.23
CA TRP A 243 -4.74 9.58 -0.76
C TRP A 243 -3.90 10.20 -1.87
N CYS A 244 -2.68 9.69 -2.04
CA CYS A 244 -1.74 10.06 -3.08
C CYS A 244 -1.35 8.82 -3.88
N ALA A 245 -1.56 8.83 -5.19
CA ALA A 245 -1.23 7.69 -6.05
C ALA A 245 -0.69 8.12 -7.41
N ASN A 246 0.31 7.41 -7.91
CA ASN A 246 0.93 7.69 -9.21
C ASN A 246 1.38 9.16 -9.36
N VAL A 247 1.96 9.73 -8.32
CA VAL A 247 2.47 11.11 -8.35
C VAL A 247 3.97 11.09 -8.60
N LEU A 248 4.41 11.79 -9.64
CA LEU A 248 5.81 12.00 -9.94
C LEU A 248 6.24 13.36 -9.39
N GLY A 249 6.98 13.35 -8.30
CA GLY A 249 7.60 14.56 -7.74
C GLY A 249 8.92 14.83 -8.44
N VAL A 250 9.01 15.98 -9.12
CA VAL A 250 10.26 16.36 -9.80
C VAL A 250 11.26 16.88 -8.77
N THR A 251 10.89 17.93 -8.04
CA THR A 251 11.68 18.45 -6.92
C THR A 251 10.77 19.02 -5.84
N CYS A 252 11.22 18.98 -4.59
CA CYS A 252 10.59 19.69 -3.48
C CYS A 252 11.59 19.92 -2.35
N ALA A 253 11.35 20.93 -1.52
CA ALA A 253 12.11 21.08 -0.29
C ALA A 253 11.69 20.02 0.73
N LYS A 254 10.39 19.70 0.79
CA LYS A 254 9.81 18.67 1.66
C LYS A 254 8.64 17.98 0.93
N PHE A 255 8.51 16.67 1.08
CA PHE A 255 7.38 15.96 0.48
C PHE A 255 6.05 16.37 1.15
N GLY A 256 5.95 16.27 2.46
CA GLY A 256 4.71 16.69 3.10
C GLY A 256 4.65 16.56 4.61
N THR A 257 3.60 17.14 5.17
CA THR A 257 3.19 16.99 6.57
C THR A 257 1.76 16.50 6.63
N LEU A 258 1.51 15.46 7.42
CA LEU A 258 0.18 14.92 7.68
C LEU A 258 -0.04 14.86 9.19
N ASN A 259 -1.11 15.43 9.69
CA ASN A 259 -1.37 15.55 11.14
C ASN A 259 -2.76 15.08 11.50
N SER A 260 -2.83 14.10 12.39
CA SER A 260 -4.06 13.61 13.04
C SER A 260 -5.18 13.11 12.10
N LEU A 261 -4.90 12.81 10.84
CA LEU A 261 -5.89 12.22 9.93
C LEU A 261 -6.29 10.81 10.38
N ALA A 262 -7.39 10.31 9.85
CA ALA A 262 -7.77 8.91 10.05
C ALA A 262 -6.77 7.96 9.39
N SER A 263 -6.40 8.27 8.15
CA SER A 263 -5.50 7.43 7.38
C SER A 263 -4.76 8.23 6.31
N PHE A 264 -3.57 7.75 5.95
CA PHE A 264 -3.00 8.09 4.66
C PHE A 264 -2.70 6.83 3.84
N VAL A 265 -2.81 6.96 2.53
CA VAL A 265 -2.45 5.94 1.55
C VAL A 265 -1.63 6.63 0.46
N ILE A 266 -0.36 6.25 0.33
CA ILE A 266 0.55 6.77 -0.69
C ILE A 266 1.07 5.58 -1.49
N THR A 267 0.78 5.57 -2.80
CA THR A 267 1.17 4.48 -3.68
C THR A 267 1.79 4.98 -4.97
N ASP A 268 2.70 4.21 -5.54
CA ASP A 268 3.28 4.48 -6.87
C ASP A 268 3.77 5.94 -7.02
N THR A 269 4.37 6.46 -5.96
CA THR A 269 4.76 7.87 -5.86
C THR A 269 6.28 7.98 -5.71
N SER A 270 6.92 8.81 -6.50
CA SER A 270 8.35 9.05 -6.42
C SER A 270 8.69 10.52 -6.37
N VAL A 271 9.64 10.86 -5.51
CA VAL A 271 10.25 12.19 -5.41
C VAL A 271 11.73 12.07 -5.72
N THR A 272 12.22 12.89 -6.62
CA THR A 272 13.63 12.92 -7.03
C THR A 272 14.20 14.33 -6.85
N GLY A 273 15.52 14.43 -6.78
CA GLY A 273 16.19 15.73 -6.65
C GLY A 273 16.63 16.03 -5.21
N ASP A 274 16.83 17.31 -4.91
CA ASP A 274 17.42 17.75 -3.64
C ASP A 274 16.40 17.92 -2.49
N CYS A 275 15.43 17.02 -2.41
CA CYS A 275 14.48 17.00 -1.31
C CYS A 275 15.22 16.86 0.03
N THR A 276 14.98 17.78 0.96
CA THR A 276 15.63 17.78 2.27
C THR A 276 14.86 17.04 3.33
N ALA A 277 13.57 16.81 3.11
CA ALA A 277 12.71 16.04 4.00
C ALA A 277 11.60 15.31 3.21
N GLY A 278 11.32 14.08 3.60
CA GLY A 278 10.22 13.29 3.08
C GLY A 278 8.89 13.61 3.77
N LEU A 279 8.23 12.58 4.26
CA LEU A 279 6.93 12.69 4.94
C LEU A 279 7.11 12.86 6.44
N THR A 280 6.52 13.90 7.01
CA THR A 280 6.35 14.06 8.46
C THR A 280 4.93 13.65 8.84
N VAL A 281 4.82 12.76 9.83
CA VAL A 281 3.55 12.27 10.37
C VAL A 281 3.43 12.74 11.81
N GLU A 282 2.34 13.43 12.12
CA GLU A 282 2.09 14.01 13.44
C GLU A 282 0.73 13.58 13.98
N GLY A 283 0.55 13.74 15.29
CA GLY A 283 -0.72 13.47 15.96
C GLY A 283 -0.92 12.00 16.33
N THR A 284 -2.03 11.75 17.01
CA THR A 284 -2.34 10.44 17.60
C THR A 284 -3.64 9.87 17.03
N SER A 285 -3.88 8.59 17.30
CA SER A 285 -5.14 7.91 16.94
C SER A 285 -5.36 7.68 15.44
N TRP A 286 -4.30 7.60 14.67
CA TRP A 286 -4.37 7.18 13.28
C TRP A 286 -4.91 5.75 13.19
N ARG A 287 -5.73 5.49 12.16
CA ARG A 287 -6.20 4.12 11.87
C ARG A 287 -5.18 3.38 11.02
N VAL A 288 -4.72 3.99 9.92
CA VAL A 288 -3.82 3.34 8.97
C VAL A 288 -2.78 4.30 8.43
N TRP A 289 -1.51 3.87 8.45
CA TRP A 289 -0.43 4.42 7.64
C TRP A 289 -0.08 3.41 6.56
N ARG A 290 -0.16 3.81 5.31
CA ARG A 290 0.19 2.93 4.19
C ARG A 290 1.04 3.66 3.15
N MET A 291 2.19 3.07 2.85
CA MET A 291 3.03 3.45 1.70
C MET A 291 3.42 2.21 0.92
N GLN A 292 3.32 2.28 -0.41
CA GLN A 292 3.63 1.16 -1.28
C GLN A 292 4.19 1.66 -2.61
N ASN A 293 5.24 1.02 -3.11
CA ASN A 293 5.91 1.38 -4.37
C ASN A 293 6.25 2.88 -4.43
N CYS A 294 6.86 3.40 -3.35
CA CYS A 294 7.20 4.80 -3.22
C CYS A 294 8.73 4.97 -3.21
N GLY A 295 9.21 6.10 -3.72
CA GLY A 295 10.63 6.41 -3.74
C GLY A 295 10.93 7.84 -3.33
N PHE A 296 11.92 8.01 -2.45
CA PHE A 296 12.55 9.29 -2.14
C PHE A 296 14.02 9.21 -2.56
N ILE A 297 14.36 9.77 -3.70
CA ILE A 297 15.72 9.74 -4.24
C ILE A 297 16.33 11.12 -4.06
N THR A 298 17.24 11.27 -3.10
CA THR A 298 17.87 12.54 -2.73
C THR A 298 19.34 12.36 -2.41
N THR A 299 20.13 13.40 -2.60
CA THR A 299 21.55 13.46 -2.20
C THR A 299 21.76 14.18 -0.86
N SER A 300 20.71 14.69 -0.24
CA SER A 300 20.77 15.43 1.03
C SER A 300 21.29 14.55 2.17
N THR A 301 22.22 15.09 2.96
CA THR A 301 22.77 14.44 4.16
C THR A 301 21.86 14.59 5.39
N SER A 302 20.93 15.54 5.36
CA SER A 302 19.98 15.80 6.44
C SER A 302 18.59 15.24 6.13
N PHE A 303 18.47 14.44 5.08
CA PHE A 303 17.19 13.89 4.64
C PHE A 303 16.62 12.90 5.67
N ILE A 304 15.34 13.03 5.94
CA ILE A 304 14.54 12.03 6.67
C ILE A 304 13.40 11.61 5.74
N GLY A 305 13.37 10.33 5.38
CA GLY A 305 12.36 9.80 4.44
C GLY A 305 10.96 9.83 5.02
N ILE A 306 10.79 9.24 6.20
CA ILE A 306 9.54 9.24 6.95
C ILE A 306 9.86 9.60 8.40
N ASP A 307 9.31 10.69 8.90
CA ASP A 307 9.43 11.10 10.29
C ASP A 307 8.10 10.87 11.00
N LEU A 308 8.08 9.90 11.90
CA LEU A 308 6.91 9.50 12.67
C LEU A 308 6.77 10.27 13.99
N GLY A 309 7.86 10.86 14.48
CA GLY A 309 7.85 11.63 15.72
C GLY A 309 7.17 10.88 16.88
N THR A 310 6.13 11.47 17.42
CA THR A 310 5.29 10.87 18.47
C THR A 310 3.93 10.39 17.96
N ALA A 311 3.74 10.30 16.65
CA ALA A 311 2.50 9.85 16.06
C ALA A 311 2.20 8.37 16.40
N THR A 312 0.91 8.05 16.53
CA THR A 312 0.47 6.68 16.85
C THR A 312 -0.61 6.17 15.90
N ALA A 313 -0.51 4.91 15.48
CA ALA A 313 -1.46 4.29 14.56
C ALA A 313 -1.91 2.90 15.00
N SER A 314 -3.10 2.51 14.55
CA SER A 314 -3.61 1.14 14.74
C SER A 314 -3.02 0.14 13.74
N ALA A 315 -2.68 0.58 12.53
CA ALA A 315 -2.09 -0.28 11.51
C ALA A 315 -1.07 0.49 10.68
N VAL A 316 0.07 -0.14 10.42
CA VAL A 316 1.14 0.41 9.59
C VAL A 316 1.56 -0.62 8.56
N ALA A 317 1.66 -0.21 7.30
CA ALA A 317 2.18 -1.02 6.22
C ALA A 317 3.06 -0.16 5.31
N PHE A 318 4.37 -0.28 5.46
CA PHE A 318 5.37 0.33 4.59
C PHE A 318 6.02 -0.77 3.74
N GLY A 319 5.82 -0.72 2.44
CA GLY A 319 6.20 -1.74 1.47
C GLY A 319 5.00 -2.36 0.75
N PRO A 320 5.22 -3.22 -0.26
CA PRO A 320 6.51 -3.49 -0.88
C PRO A 320 7.09 -2.28 -1.63
N LEU A 321 8.42 -2.33 -1.88
CA LEU A 321 9.14 -1.37 -2.71
C LEU A 321 9.05 0.11 -2.24
N VAL A 322 9.25 0.36 -0.96
CA VAL A 322 9.56 1.72 -0.50
C VAL A 322 11.07 1.92 -0.60
N THR A 323 11.49 2.76 -1.53
CA THR A 323 12.91 3.13 -1.68
C THR A 323 13.19 4.44 -0.98
N VAL A 324 14.12 4.44 -0.05
CA VAL A 324 14.57 5.65 0.63
C VAL A 324 16.02 5.94 0.25
N GLY A 325 16.19 6.99 -0.49
CA GLY A 325 17.37 7.80 -0.70
C GLY A 325 18.55 7.20 -1.43
N GLN A 326 19.35 8.01 -2.06
CA GLN A 326 20.78 7.89 -2.22
C GLN A 326 21.45 8.84 -1.22
N GLY A 327 20.90 8.96 -0.03
CA GLY A 327 21.25 9.93 0.97
C GLY A 327 22.73 9.94 1.30
N GLY A 328 23.25 11.13 1.55
CA GLY A 328 24.59 11.30 2.09
C GLY A 328 24.69 10.69 3.49
N VAL A 329 25.89 10.70 4.04
CA VAL A 329 26.16 10.21 5.41
C VAL A 329 25.28 10.96 6.40
N GLY A 330 24.42 10.24 7.12
CA GLY A 330 23.51 10.80 8.14
C GLY A 330 22.06 10.93 7.72
N ALA A 331 21.71 10.68 6.44
CA ALA A 331 20.31 10.57 6.04
C ALA A 331 19.62 9.39 6.76
N ILE A 332 18.35 9.55 7.09
CA ILE A 332 17.54 8.56 7.83
C ILE A 332 16.38 8.10 6.96
N GLY A 333 16.17 6.81 6.90
CA GLY A 333 15.03 6.23 6.19
C GLY A 333 13.71 6.52 6.90
N ILE A 334 13.54 5.95 8.09
CA ILE A 334 12.38 6.18 8.95
C ILE A 334 12.88 6.61 10.32
N SER A 335 12.40 7.73 10.83
CA SER A 335 12.79 8.29 12.12
C SER A 335 11.60 8.44 13.08
N GLY A 336 11.90 8.73 14.33
CA GLY A 336 10.90 8.97 15.37
C GLY A 336 10.15 7.72 15.83
N MET A 337 10.68 6.54 15.50
CA MET A 337 10.11 5.26 15.93
C MET A 337 10.50 5.03 17.38
N ALA A 338 9.66 5.43 18.30
CA ALA A 338 9.82 5.03 19.69
C ALA A 338 9.31 3.59 19.87
N ASN A 339 10.06 2.77 20.61
CA ASN A 339 9.61 1.42 20.98
C ASN A 339 8.16 1.48 21.43
N SER A 340 7.32 0.64 20.92
CA SER A 340 5.91 0.56 21.32
C SER A 340 5.05 1.83 21.18
N GLY A 341 5.62 3.02 21.18
CA GLY A 341 4.87 4.27 21.22
C GLY A 341 4.06 4.59 19.97
N ASN A 342 4.58 4.20 18.79
CA ASN A 342 3.93 4.50 17.52
C ASN A 342 2.79 3.53 17.16
N ILE A 343 2.73 2.37 17.79
CA ILE A 343 1.70 1.36 17.50
C ILE A 343 0.78 1.21 18.70
N ILE A 344 -0.51 1.34 18.45
CA ILE A 344 -1.53 1.16 19.48
C ILE A 344 -1.49 -0.29 19.98
N ALA A 345 -1.54 -0.49 21.28
CA ALA A 345 -1.46 -1.81 21.92
C ALA A 345 -2.39 -2.84 21.27
N GLY A 346 -1.89 -4.05 21.07
CA GLY A 346 -2.61 -5.15 20.41
C GLY A 346 -2.57 -5.14 18.88
N ASN A 347 -1.92 -4.16 18.26
CA ASN A 347 -1.75 -4.08 16.82
C ASN A 347 -0.29 -4.32 16.40
N THR A 348 -0.09 -4.60 15.14
CA THR A 348 1.23 -4.80 14.52
C THR A 348 1.44 -3.82 13.37
N ALA A 349 2.71 -3.54 13.10
CA ALA A 349 3.14 -2.76 11.95
C ALA A 349 4.08 -3.59 11.08
N ARG A 350 4.07 -3.37 9.77
CA ARG A 350 4.92 -4.06 8.83
C ARG A 350 5.76 -3.09 8.02
N ILE A 351 7.04 -3.42 7.90
CA ILE A 351 7.98 -2.78 6.97
C ILE A 351 8.56 -3.91 6.11
N THR A 352 8.15 -3.94 4.85
CA THR A 352 8.49 -5.05 3.95
C THR A 352 9.10 -4.55 2.65
N GLU A 353 10.09 -5.29 2.13
CA GLU A 353 10.71 -5.03 0.84
C GLU A 353 11.13 -3.56 0.66
N THR A 354 11.60 -2.91 1.73
CA THR A 354 12.13 -1.55 1.64
C THR A 354 13.59 -1.58 1.22
N ASN A 355 13.98 -0.59 0.43
CA ASN A 355 15.32 -0.47 -0.10
C ASN A 355 15.96 0.84 0.37
N TYR A 356 17.06 0.73 1.11
CA TYR A 356 17.81 1.86 1.62
C TYR A 356 19.13 1.96 0.87
N LEU A 357 19.30 3.04 0.08
CA LEU A 357 20.43 3.22 -0.80
C LEU A 357 21.46 4.20 -0.20
N GLY A 358 22.73 3.99 -0.54
CA GLY A 358 23.82 4.84 -0.09
C GLY A 358 24.17 4.63 1.39
N ASN A 359 24.39 5.72 2.13
CA ASN A 359 24.76 5.70 3.55
C ASN A 359 23.56 6.01 4.47
N VAL A 360 22.36 5.69 4.04
CA VAL A 360 21.13 5.94 4.80
C VAL A 360 21.12 5.07 6.06
N ILE A 361 20.81 5.66 7.20
CA ILE A 361 20.46 4.93 8.43
C ILE A 361 19.01 4.46 8.24
N PRO A 362 18.74 3.16 8.15
CA PRO A 362 17.41 2.68 7.76
C PRO A 362 16.32 3.08 8.76
N LEU A 363 16.60 2.91 10.04
CA LEU A 363 15.66 3.19 11.12
C LEU A 363 16.35 4.01 12.22
N SER A 364 15.63 4.94 12.81
CA SER A 364 16.08 5.69 13.97
C SER A 364 15.01 5.70 15.06
N GLY A 365 15.42 5.38 16.29
CA GLY A 365 14.54 5.33 17.45
C GLY A 365 13.78 4.00 17.62
N LEU A 366 14.07 3.00 16.79
CA LEU A 366 13.53 1.64 16.88
C LEU A 366 14.67 0.64 16.85
N ASP A 367 14.59 -0.36 17.68
CA ASP A 367 15.36 -1.58 17.49
C ASP A 367 14.45 -2.68 16.90
N ASN A 368 15.04 -3.63 16.18
CA ASN A 368 14.30 -4.71 15.53
C ASN A 368 13.82 -5.80 16.51
N SER A 369 14.10 -5.65 17.80
CA SER A 369 13.60 -6.54 18.85
C SER A 369 12.16 -6.27 19.24
N ASP A 370 11.60 -5.09 18.90
CA ASP A 370 10.20 -4.76 19.20
C ASP A 370 9.25 -5.63 18.35
N VAL A 371 8.54 -6.53 19.00
CA VAL A 371 7.63 -7.49 18.35
C VAL A 371 6.39 -6.87 17.69
N ARG A 372 6.13 -5.58 17.91
CA ARG A 372 5.03 -4.89 17.22
C ARG A 372 5.40 -4.45 15.83
N TRP A 373 6.69 -4.34 15.54
CA TRP A 373 7.23 -4.07 14.23
C TRP A 373 7.69 -5.38 13.58
N GLU A 374 7.12 -5.71 12.44
CA GLU A 374 7.53 -6.83 11.61
C GLU A 374 8.36 -6.31 10.44
N PHE A 375 9.59 -6.83 10.30
CA PHE A 375 10.51 -6.51 9.20
C PHE A 375 10.68 -7.75 8.34
N THR A 376 10.50 -7.60 7.01
CA THR A 376 10.64 -8.72 6.08
C THR A 376 11.23 -8.24 4.76
N ASP A 377 12.26 -8.93 4.26
CA ASP A 377 12.89 -8.68 2.95
C ASP A 377 13.39 -7.24 2.74
N ASN A 378 13.82 -6.56 3.81
CA ASN A 378 14.36 -5.21 3.73
C ASN A 378 15.88 -5.24 3.43
N SER A 379 16.41 -4.25 2.69
CA SER A 379 17.78 -4.33 2.18
C SER A 379 18.88 -4.35 3.24
N ILE A 380 18.73 -3.66 4.36
CA ILE A 380 19.77 -3.58 5.43
C ILE A 380 19.19 -3.68 6.84
N ILE A 381 17.92 -4.02 6.95
CA ILE A 381 17.28 -4.31 8.23
C ILE A 381 17.10 -5.82 8.29
N PRO A 382 17.64 -6.51 9.32
CA PRO A 382 17.38 -7.93 9.50
C PRO A 382 15.89 -8.22 9.66
N ASP A 383 15.46 -9.34 9.14
CA ASP A 383 14.07 -9.79 9.29
C ASP A 383 13.72 -10.01 10.76
N SER A 384 12.51 -9.62 11.17
CA SER A 384 12.05 -9.80 12.54
C SER A 384 11.45 -11.20 12.75
N ILE A 385 12.24 -12.19 12.45
CA ILE A 385 11.92 -13.56 12.80
C ILE A 385 12.16 -13.71 14.32
N SER A 386 11.21 -14.30 15.04
CA SER A 386 11.43 -14.70 16.43
C SER A 386 11.99 -16.10 16.39
N ASP A 387 13.30 -16.22 16.40
CA ASP A 387 14.00 -17.50 16.38
C ASP A 387 15.13 -17.56 17.41
N GLY A 388 15.50 -18.76 17.75
CA GLY A 388 16.62 -19.02 18.62
C GLY A 388 17.27 -20.34 18.27
N LEU A 389 18.56 -20.30 17.95
CA LEU A 389 19.35 -21.47 17.67
C LEU A 389 20.60 -21.50 18.57
N ILE A 390 20.67 -22.51 19.43
CA ILE A 390 21.83 -22.79 20.25
C ILE A 390 22.25 -24.24 20.10
N HIS A 391 23.52 -24.50 20.27
CA HIS A 391 24.04 -25.84 20.09
C HIS A 391 25.17 -26.18 21.08
N VAL A 392 25.41 -27.48 21.23
CA VAL A 392 26.59 -28.09 21.89
C VAL A 392 27.30 -28.97 20.88
N SER A 393 28.61 -28.87 20.79
CA SER A 393 29.41 -29.70 19.89
C SER A 393 30.60 -30.34 20.61
N GLY A 394 30.70 -31.66 20.52
CA GLY A 394 31.84 -32.43 21.02
C GLY A 394 32.09 -32.34 22.52
N SER A 395 31.05 -32.15 23.34
CA SER A 395 31.18 -32.02 24.79
C SER A 395 31.45 -33.37 25.49
N SER A 396 32.24 -33.33 26.57
CA SER A 396 32.41 -34.41 27.52
C SER A 396 31.92 -34.05 28.94
N THR A 397 31.21 -32.93 29.06
CA THR A 397 30.68 -32.47 30.34
C THR A 397 29.57 -33.39 30.83
N GLU A 398 29.70 -33.84 32.08
CA GLU A 398 28.72 -34.70 32.71
C GLU A 398 27.55 -33.89 33.31
N THR A 399 26.34 -34.30 33.04
CA THR A 399 25.17 -33.90 33.79
C THR A 399 24.97 -34.86 34.95
N VAL A 400 24.97 -34.34 36.16
CA VAL A 400 24.83 -35.14 37.39
C VAL A 400 23.37 -35.58 37.55
N ILE A 401 23.18 -36.89 37.63
CA ILE A 401 21.88 -37.53 37.89
C ILE A 401 21.79 -37.89 39.37
N SER A 402 21.07 -37.12 40.15
CA SER A 402 20.93 -37.33 41.60
C SER A 402 19.85 -38.34 41.97
N SER A 403 18.89 -38.60 41.10
CA SER A 403 17.76 -39.51 41.33
C SER A 403 17.33 -40.20 40.04
N VAL A 404 17.01 -41.47 40.12
CA VAL A 404 16.51 -42.28 39.00
C VAL A 404 15.14 -41.75 38.54
N GLY A 405 14.97 -41.57 37.24
CA GLY A 405 13.71 -41.13 36.65
C GLY A 405 13.35 -39.67 36.90
N VAL A 406 14.28 -38.86 37.39
CA VAL A 406 14.11 -37.43 37.55
C VAL A 406 14.90 -36.71 36.46
N GLY A 407 14.16 -35.97 35.62
CA GLY A 407 14.76 -35.11 34.58
C GLY A 407 15.43 -33.88 35.21
N VAL A 408 16.65 -33.60 34.80
CA VAL A 408 17.43 -32.44 35.23
C VAL A 408 17.91 -31.69 34.01
N LYS A 409 18.12 -30.36 34.13
CA LYS A 409 18.67 -29.53 33.05
C LYS A 409 20.01 -30.13 32.58
N MET A 410 20.18 -30.27 31.29
CA MET A 410 21.41 -30.75 30.66
C MET A 410 22.55 -29.75 30.91
N THR A 411 23.57 -30.19 31.62
CA THR A 411 24.76 -29.40 31.96
C THR A 411 25.71 -29.41 30.77
N ASN A 412 25.92 -28.28 30.14
CA ASN A 412 26.88 -28.11 29.07
C ASN A 412 27.25 -26.63 28.89
N THR A 413 28.30 -26.36 28.12
CA THR A 413 28.57 -25.04 27.58
C THR A 413 27.93 -24.97 26.20
N TRP A 414 26.85 -24.24 26.12
CA TRP A 414 26.13 -24.03 24.89
C TRP A 414 26.73 -22.86 24.12
N LEU A 415 26.63 -22.90 22.82
CA LEU A 415 27.03 -21.84 21.87
C LEU A 415 25.81 -21.32 21.18
N GLN A 416 25.80 -20.03 20.91
CA GLN A 416 24.77 -19.34 20.14
C GLN A 416 25.16 -19.34 18.68
N ASP A 417 24.21 -19.63 17.77
CA ASP A 417 24.35 -19.40 16.33
C ASP A 417 23.53 -18.17 15.91
N ASP A 418 22.20 -18.25 15.97
CA ASP A 418 21.30 -17.19 15.57
C ASP A 418 20.21 -17.02 16.61
N ILE A 419 19.98 -15.78 17.01
CA ILE A 419 18.92 -15.42 17.95
C ILE A 419 18.31 -14.08 17.57
N SER A 420 16.99 -14.09 17.42
CA SER A 420 16.19 -12.90 17.25
C SER A 420 15.00 -12.95 18.21
N ARG A 421 14.85 -11.91 19.02
CA ARG A 421 13.84 -11.83 20.10
C ARG A 421 13.93 -12.92 21.17
N PHE A 422 15.08 -13.53 21.28
CA PHE A 422 15.47 -14.39 22.39
C PHE A 422 16.77 -13.88 22.99
N SER A 423 16.99 -14.11 24.28
CA SER A 423 18.28 -13.99 24.92
C SER A 423 18.83 -15.38 25.22
N PHE A 424 20.12 -15.49 25.17
CA PHE A 424 20.85 -16.73 25.38
C PHE A 424 21.66 -16.69 26.70
N ASP A 425 21.70 -17.81 27.38
CA ASP A 425 22.53 -18.07 28.52
C ASP A 425 23.40 -19.29 28.20
N ALA A 426 24.71 -19.18 28.40
CA ALA A 426 25.68 -20.26 28.12
C ALA A 426 25.42 -21.57 28.87
N SER A 427 24.53 -21.57 29.86
CA SER A 427 24.03 -22.77 30.52
C SER A 427 22.94 -23.50 29.70
N GLY A 428 22.56 -23.00 28.52
CA GLY A 428 21.59 -23.64 27.61
C GLY A 428 20.16 -23.22 27.82
N ARG A 429 19.95 -21.98 28.21
CA ARG A 429 18.61 -21.35 28.29
C ARG A 429 18.43 -20.39 27.15
N LEU A 430 17.31 -20.53 26.42
CA LEU A 430 16.79 -19.53 25.51
C LEU A 430 15.59 -18.87 26.17
N THR A 431 15.67 -17.57 26.44
CA THR A 431 14.59 -16.78 27.06
C THR A 431 13.95 -15.87 26.01
N TYR A 432 12.66 -15.95 25.86
CA TYR A 432 11.92 -15.09 24.98
C TYR A 432 11.88 -13.65 25.52
N THR A 433 12.36 -12.71 24.73
CA THR A 433 12.47 -11.28 25.09
C THR A 433 11.45 -10.42 24.36
N GLY A 434 10.59 -11.02 23.55
CA GLY A 434 9.53 -10.31 22.87
C GLY A 434 8.50 -9.74 23.86
N GLU A 435 7.72 -8.76 23.40
CA GLU A 435 6.75 -8.04 24.24
C GLU A 435 5.34 -8.63 24.19
N ARG A 436 5.05 -9.54 23.29
CA ARG A 436 3.74 -10.21 23.14
C ARG A 436 3.87 -11.72 23.11
N GLU A 437 2.78 -12.40 23.44
CA GLU A 437 2.69 -13.84 23.30
C GLU A 437 2.80 -14.26 21.82
N LEU A 438 3.66 -15.26 21.55
CA LEU A 438 3.85 -15.85 20.24
C LEU A 438 3.86 -17.37 20.33
N ARG A 439 3.15 -18.03 19.41
CA ARG A 439 3.17 -19.49 19.29
C ARG A 439 4.26 -19.92 18.33
N LEU A 440 5.29 -20.56 18.88
CA LEU A 440 6.47 -20.98 18.12
C LEU A 440 6.73 -22.49 18.30
N PRO A 441 7.20 -23.17 17.24
CA PRO A 441 7.71 -24.54 17.35
C PRO A 441 9.09 -24.56 18.01
N ILE A 442 9.31 -25.58 18.81
CA ILE A 442 10.55 -25.88 19.49
C ILE A 442 11.05 -27.23 19.00
N ASP A 443 12.25 -27.27 18.45
CA ASP A 443 12.91 -28.48 17.99
C ASP A 443 14.13 -28.75 18.86
N ILE A 444 14.27 -29.99 19.37
CA ILE A 444 15.49 -30.44 20.02
C ILE A 444 16.04 -31.67 19.34
N SER A 445 17.36 -31.77 19.27
CA SER A 445 18.08 -32.97 18.87
C SER A 445 19.31 -33.12 19.75
N VAL A 446 19.45 -34.26 20.41
CA VAL A 446 20.53 -34.50 21.40
C VAL A 446 21.17 -35.84 21.14
N THR A 447 22.51 -35.89 21.14
CA THR A 447 23.29 -37.12 21.13
C THR A 447 23.90 -37.33 22.50
N LEU A 448 23.61 -38.46 23.12
CA LEU A 448 23.90 -38.77 24.50
C LEU A 448 24.80 -40.01 24.66
N LEU A 449 25.62 -40.00 25.70
CA LEU A 449 26.33 -41.14 26.25
C LEU A 449 26.12 -41.19 27.77
N THR A 450 26.36 -42.33 28.40
CA THR A 450 26.56 -42.36 29.85
C THR A 450 28.03 -42.16 30.21
N ALA A 451 28.31 -41.58 31.38
CA ALA A 451 29.68 -41.36 31.85
C ALA A 451 30.40 -42.68 32.14
N ALA A 452 29.65 -43.72 32.46
CA ALA A 452 30.20 -45.05 32.76
C ALA A 452 29.17 -46.17 32.53
N GLY A 453 29.66 -47.39 32.43
CA GLY A 453 28.86 -48.61 32.48
C GLY A 453 28.21 -49.02 31.14
N GLY A 454 27.37 -50.07 31.22
CA GLY A 454 26.64 -50.64 30.11
C GLY A 454 25.37 -49.85 29.75
N ASP A 455 24.48 -50.53 29.06
CA ASP A 455 23.23 -49.94 28.53
C ASP A 455 22.35 -49.34 29.65
N LYS A 456 21.97 -48.08 29.46
CA LYS A 456 21.03 -47.33 30.30
C LYS A 456 19.91 -46.77 29.45
N GLN A 457 18.71 -46.77 29.99
CA GLN A 457 17.58 -46.07 29.39
C GLN A 457 17.58 -44.64 29.85
N ILE A 458 17.70 -43.73 28.89
CA ILE A 458 17.76 -42.29 29.09
C ILE A 458 16.55 -41.65 28.50
N GLU A 459 16.04 -40.63 29.15
CA GLU A 459 14.98 -39.76 28.61
C GLU A 459 15.50 -38.35 28.33
N VAL A 460 14.90 -37.71 27.33
CA VAL A 460 15.10 -36.28 26.99
C VAL A 460 13.72 -35.63 26.89
N SER A 461 13.60 -34.43 27.41
CA SER A 461 12.39 -33.63 27.30
C SER A 461 12.70 -32.16 27.11
N ILE A 462 11.75 -31.44 26.55
CA ILE A 462 11.72 -29.99 26.54
C ILE A 462 11.18 -29.53 27.89
N ALA A 463 11.84 -28.53 28.48
CA ALA A 463 11.37 -27.87 29.69
C ALA A 463 11.06 -26.39 29.40
N ILE A 464 9.91 -25.94 29.89
CA ILE A 464 9.52 -24.54 29.87
C ILE A 464 9.50 -24.02 31.29
N ASN A 465 10.17 -22.91 31.53
CA ASN A 465 10.27 -22.27 32.85
C ASN A 465 10.74 -23.26 33.92
N GLY A 466 11.71 -24.10 33.56
CA GLY A 466 12.27 -25.13 34.47
C GLY A 466 11.37 -26.34 34.72
N THR A 467 10.24 -26.45 34.02
CA THR A 467 9.31 -27.59 34.17
C THR A 467 9.32 -28.43 32.91
N SER A 468 9.66 -29.72 33.01
CA SER A 468 9.63 -30.67 31.91
C SER A 468 8.20 -30.89 31.39
N ILE A 469 8.03 -30.85 30.07
CA ILE A 469 6.77 -31.13 29.39
C ILE A 469 6.71 -32.62 29.09
N ALA A 470 5.92 -33.37 29.84
CA ALA A 470 5.81 -34.82 29.72
C ALA A 470 5.51 -35.33 28.29
N ALA A 471 4.73 -34.58 27.53
CA ALA A 471 4.38 -34.93 26.14
C ALA A 471 5.59 -34.89 25.18
N THR A 472 6.69 -34.25 25.55
CA THR A 472 7.93 -34.14 24.75
C THR A 472 8.97 -35.19 25.13
N THR A 473 8.69 -36.00 26.14
CA THR A 473 9.65 -36.99 26.67
C THR A 473 9.85 -38.13 25.67
N MET A 474 11.09 -38.28 25.22
CA MET A 474 11.53 -39.34 24.34
C MET A 474 12.64 -40.15 25.04
N GLN A 475 12.78 -41.41 24.69
CA GLN A 475 13.69 -42.32 25.35
C GLN A 475 14.62 -43.01 24.36
N ALA A 476 15.87 -43.25 24.78
CA ALA A 476 16.82 -44.09 24.08
C ALA A 476 17.67 -44.92 25.04
N THR A 477 18.21 -46.03 24.53
CA THR A 477 19.19 -46.84 25.25
C THR A 477 20.59 -46.43 24.80
N VAL A 478 21.41 -46.00 25.74
CA VAL A 478 22.81 -45.56 25.53
C VAL A 478 23.75 -46.22 26.51
N SER A 479 25.04 -46.23 26.20
CA SER A 479 26.08 -46.69 27.12
C SER A 479 27.33 -45.79 27.03
N SER A 480 28.35 -46.03 27.82
CA SER A 480 29.60 -45.27 27.75
C SER A 480 30.38 -45.48 26.42
N SER A 481 30.03 -46.49 25.65
CA SER A 481 30.66 -46.80 24.35
C SER A 481 29.68 -46.70 23.15
N LYS A 482 28.41 -46.47 23.39
CA LYS A 482 27.36 -46.43 22.36
C LYS A 482 26.48 -45.21 22.58
N ALA A 483 26.67 -44.22 21.71
CA ALA A 483 25.83 -43.04 21.71
C ALA A 483 24.43 -43.34 21.15
N GLY A 484 23.44 -42.63 21.66
CA GLY A 484 22.10 -42.60 21.13
C GLY A 484 21.67 -41.16 20.83
N SER A 485 20.91 -40.97 19.77
CA SER A 485 20.35 -39.66 19.41
C SER A 485 18.85 -39.65 19.63
N ILE A 486 18.36 -38.57 20.18
CA ILE A 486 16.95 -38.30 20.46
C ILE A 486 16.57 -36.95 19.88
N SER A 487 15.40 -36.88 19.25
CA SER A 487 14.82 -35.62 18.78
C SER A 487 13.37 -35.51 19.22
N SER A 488 12.94 -34.31 19.55
CA SER A 488 11.58 -34.02 19.94
C SER A 488 11.15 -32.67 19.39
N ILE A 489 9.86 -32.52 19.08
CA ILE A 489 9.26 -31.30 18.59
C ILE A 489 8.06 -30.96 19.48
N TRP A 490 7.90 -29.67 19.75
CA TRP A 490 6.77 -29.13 20.50
C TRP A 490 6.34 -27.77 19.96
N GLN A 491 5.13 -27.35 20.28
CA GLN A 491 4.67 -25.97 20.07
C GLN A 491 4.31 -25.36 21.41
N HIS A 492 4.79 -24.13 21.65
CA HIS A 492 4.53 -23.41 22.88
C HIS A 492 4.06 -21.98 22.59
N ASP A 493 3.11 -21.51 23.38
CA ASP A 493 2.68 -20.10 23.37
C ASP A 493 3.59 -19.35 24.35
N PHE A 494 4.62 -18.70 23.82
CA PHE A 494 5.62 -17.97 24.61
C PHE A 494 5.06 -16.65 25.12
N ALA A 495 4.97 -16.51 26.42
CA ALA A 495 4.80 -15.21 27.06
C ALA A 495 6.17 -14.52 27.25
N PRO A 496 6.20 -13.16 27.31
CA PRO A 496 7.44 -12.43 27.62
C PRO A 496 8.13 -12.98 28.88
N GLY A 497 9.40 -13.34 28.76
CA GLY A 497 10.20 -13.91 29.83
C GLY A 497 10.14 -15.43 29.95
N ASP A 498 9.30 -16.13 29.18
CA ASP A 498 9.36 -17.60 29.15
C ASP A 498 10.68 -18.08 28.59
N TYR A 499 11.16 -19.20 29.12
CA TYR A 499 12.42 -19.80 28.67
C TYR A 499 12.32 -21.29 28.45
N VAL A 500 13.16 -21.76 27.52
CA VAL A 500 13.28 -23.16 27.14
C VAL A 500 14.62 -23.70 27.56
N GLU A 501 14.61 -24.93 28.05
CA GLU A 501 15.80 -25.70 28.41
C GLU A 501 15.64 -27.16 27.97
N VAL A 502 16.76 -27.87 27.78
CA VAL A 502 16.76 -29.31 27.53
C VAL A 502 16.96 -30.05 28.85
N PHE A 503 16.04 -30.93 29.21
CA PHE A 503 16.13 -31.80 30.37
C PHE A 503 16.44 -33.23 29.95
N ILE A 504 17.31 -33.89 30.74
CA ILE A 504 17.71 -35.29 30.55
C ILE A 504 17.58 -36.04 31.86
N GLY A 505 17.20 -37.31 31.78
CA GLY A 505 17.04 -38.17 32.93
C GLY A 505 17.55 -39.60 32.67
N ASN A 506 18.03 -40.28 33.70
CA ASN A 506 18.41 -41.68 33.63
C ASN A 506 17.32 -42.51 34.33
N LEU A 507 16.69 -43.39 33.58
CA LEU A 507 15.59 -44.24 34.06
C LEU A 507 16.12 -45.57 34.68
N THR A 508 17.40 -45.85 34.54
CA THR A 508 18.01 -47.11 34.98
C THR A 508 18.66 -46.96 36.35
N ASP A 509 19.50 -45.94 36.54
CA ASP A 509 20.23 -45.68 37.77
C ASP A 509 20.69 -44.21 37.85
N THR A 510 21.62 -43.88 38.77
CA THR A 510 22.13 -42.52 38.94
C THR A 510 23.45 -42.27 38.18
N THR A 511 23.78 -43.07 37.17
CA THR A 511 24.95 -42.83 36.34
C THR A 511 24.75 -41.50 35.56
N ASN A 512 25.76 -40.64 35.62
CA ASN A 512 25.73 -39.34 34.92
C ASN A 512 25.64 -39.52 33.40
N ILE A 513 25.10 -38.51 32.77
CA ILE A 513 24.86 -38.47 31.31
C ILE A 513 25.75 -37.39 30.71
N ILE A 514 26.34 -37.68 29.56
CA ILE A 514 27.10 -36.74 28.74
C ILE A 514 26.30 -36.40 27.51
N GLY A 515 25.94 -35.12 27.36
CA GLY A 515 25.37 -34.58 26.12
C GLY A 515 26.48 -34.20 25.14
N GLN A 516 26.86 -35.11 24.25
CA GLN A 516 27.97 -34.87 23.32
C GLN A 516 27.66 -33.79 22.29
N GLN A 517 26.47 -33.84 21.76
CA GLN A 517 25.97 -32.87 20.80
C GLN A 517 24.51 -32.54 21.14
N ALA A 518 24.13 -31.31 20.96
CA ALA A 518 22.76 -30.89 21.12
C ALA A 518 22.46 -29.69 20.22
N VAL A 519 21.26 -29.64 19.75
CA VAL A 519 20.68 -28.48 19.08
C VAL A 519 19.34 -28.19 19.74
N LEU A 520 19.15 -26.96 20.14
CA LEU A 520 17.85 -26.42 20.54
C LEU A 520 17.51 -25.27 19.59
N ARG A 521 16.41 -25.41 18.89
CA ARG A 521 15.93 -24.46 17.92
C ARG A 521 14.50 -24.06 18.24
N ILE A 522 14.20 -22.78 18.08
CA ILE A 522 12.87 -22.17 18.14
C ILE A 522 12.73 -21.34 16.86
N ASN A 523 11.63 -21.53 16.09
CA ASN A 523 11.42 -20.82 14.82
C ASN A 523 10.13 -20.03 14.82
#